data_35f93d17ea97e7d7d0d22c8ea3474ed8
#
_entry.id   35f93d17ea97e7d7d0d22c8ea3474ed8
#
_cell.length_a   1.000
_cell.length_b   1.000
_cell.length_c   1.000
_cell.angle_alpha   90.00
_cell.angle_beta   90.00
_cell.angle_gamma   90.00
#
_symmetry.space_group_name_H-M   'P 1'
#
loop_
_entity.id
_entity.type
_entity.pdbx_description
1 polymer ?
#
loop_
_entity_poly.entity_id
_entity_poly.type
_entity_poly.pdbx_seq_one_letter_code
_entity_poly.pdbx_strand_id
1 'polypeptide(L)'
;MSFCSLICFESTFPDINRTHAKEGIDFFVYLVNDGWYTSIFEPRQHARQSIYRAIENRKTVLRCANTGISMVIDPSGKIKHKTALNTEDIITTFITESNTITFYTKYGNVFAYLVLIITAVLLIYSFYKNEKNS
;
A
#
# COMPACT_ATOMS: atom_id res chain seq x y z
N MET A 1 -13.47 17.65 0.09
CA MET A 1 -12.99 16.24 -0.02
C MET A 1 -12.20 16.09 -1.30
N SER A 2 -10.96 15.58 -1.20
CA SER A 2 -10.03 15.40 -2.31
C SER A 2 -9.58 13.94 -2.39
N PHE A 3 -9.23 13.47 -3.58
CA PHE A 3 -8.76 12.10 -3.76
C PHE A 3 -7.62 12.05 -4.80
N CYS A 4 -6.84 10.97 -4.72
CA CYS A 4 -5.88 10.62 -5.76
C CYS A 4 -6.34 9.35 -6.46
N SER A 5 -6.34 9.36 -7.79
CA SER A 5 -6.57 8.17 -8.60
C SER A 5 -5.25 7.59 -9.04
N LEU A 6 -5.02 6.29 -8.74
CA LEU A 6 -3.86 5.52 -9.19
C LEU A 6 -4.30 4.39 -10.11
N ILE A 7 -3.53 4.20 -11.17
CA ILE A 7 -3.88 3.25 -12.22
C ILE A 7 -3.12 1.94 -12.01
N CYS A 8 -3.88 0.87 -11.82
CA CYS A 8 -3.41 -0.51 -11.81
C CYS A 8 -2.19 -0.70 -10.88
N PHE A 9 -1.05 -1.04 -11.42
CA PHE A 9 0.15 -1.38 -10.67
C PHE A 9 0.76 -0.20 -9.87
N GLU A 10 0.45 1.05 -10.22
CA GLU A 10 0.86 2.23 -9.44
C GLU A 10 0.41 2.14 -7.97
N SER A 11 -0.76 1.54 -7.73
CA SER A 11 -1.31 1.33 -6.39
C SER A 11 -0.42 0.45 -5.49
N THR A 12 0.48 -0.34 -6.07
CA THR A 12 1.37 -1.24 -5.32
C THR A 12 2.61 -0.52 -4.78
N PHE A 13 3.01 0.61 -5.37
CA PHE A 13 4.20 1.35 -4.97
C PHE A 13 3.96 2.21 -3.73
N PRO A 14 4.62 1.90 -2.59
CA PRO A 14 4.40 2.62 -1.36
C PRO A 14 4.70 4.12 -1.44
N ASP A 15 5.79 4.49 -2.13
CA ASP A 15 6.23 5.88 -2.20
C ASP A 15 5.31 6.77 -3.03
N ILE A 16 4.71 6.24 -4.11
CA ILE A 16 3.71 6.97 -4.90
C ILE A 16 2.51 7.30 -4.01
N ASN A 17 1.96 6.28 -3.34
CA ASN A 17 0.83 6.45 -2.42
C ASN A 17 1.15 7.44 -1.29
N ARG A 18 2.35 7.30 -0.69
CA ARG A 18 2.82 8.16 0.37
C ARG A 18 2.92 9.63 -0.06
N THR A 19 3.42 9.89 -1.27
CA THR A 19 3.55 11.24 -1.81
C THR A 19 2.20 11.92 -1.89
N HIS A 20 1.20 11.27 -2.47
CA HIS A 20 -0.15 11.83 -2.57
C HIS A 20 -0.84 11.96 -1.20
N ALA A 21 -0.60 11.01 -0.29
CA ALA A 21 -1.13 11.14 1.07
C ALA A 21 -0.55 12.37 1.80
N LYS A 22 0.72 12.74 1.55
CA LYS A 22 1.34 13.97 2.07
C LYS A 22 0.71 15.26 1.52
N GLU A 23 0.21 15.21 0.29
CA GLU A 23 -0.48 16.33 -0.35
C GLU A 23 -1.87 16.60 0.28
N GLY A 24 -2.30 15.77 1.24
CA GLY A 24 -3.51 16.00 2.03
C GLY A 24 -4.78 15.49 1.39
N ILE A 25 -4.71 14.47 0.53
CA ILE A 25 -5.91 13.80 0.01
C ILE A 25 -6.70 13.11 1.14
N ASP A 26 -7.99 12.94 0.95
CA ASP A 26 -8.88 12.27 1.91
C ASP A 26 -8.91 10.75 1.71
N PHE A 27 -8.86 10.28 0.46
CA PHE A 27 -8.93 8.87 0.11
C PHE A 27 -8.23 8.56 -1.23
N PHE A 28 -7.97 7.28 -1.46
CA PHE A 28 -7.45 6.76 -2.72
C PHE A 28 -8.54 6.11 -3.55
N VAL A 29 -8.42 6.24 -4.87
CA VAL A 29 -9.20 5.50 -5.87
C VAL A 29 -8.24 4.71 -6.74
N TYR A 30 -8.33 3.38 -6.76
CA TYR A 30 -7.50 2.52 -7.59
C TYR A 30 -8.35 1.96 -8.74
N LEU A 31 -7.96 2.31 -9.95
CA LEU A 31 -8.57 1.81 -11.19
C LEU A 31 -7.70 0.70 -11.75
N VAL A 32 -8.17 -0.54 -11.70
CA VAL A 32 -7.33 -1.71 -11.89
C VAL A 32 -7.84 -2.58 -13.03
N ASN A 33 -6.92 -3.04 -13.87
CA ASN A 33 -7.18 -4.09 -14.84
C ASN A 33 -6.37 -5.34 -14.47
N ASP A 34 -7.02 -6.32 -13.87
CA ASP A 34 -6.41 -7.60 -13.50
C ASP A 34 -6.61 -8.68 -14.58
N GLY A 35 -7.16 -8.33 -15.75
CA GLY A 35 -7.44 -9.26 -16.85
C GLY A 35 -6.22 -9.86 -17.55
N TRP A 36 -5.02 -9.34 -17.24
CA TRP A 36 -3.75 -9.85 -17.75
C TRP A 36 -3.29 -11.14 -17.06
N TYR A 37 -3.79 -11.39 -15.86
CA TYR A 37 -3.37 -12.53 -15.06
C TYR A 37 -4.07 -13.80 -15.50
N THR A 38 -3.30 -14.86 -15.69
CA THR A 38 -3.81 -16.18 -16.07
C THR A 38 -4.18 -17.04 -14.86
N SER A 39 -3.70 -16.71 -13.70
CA SER A 39 -4.00 -17.40 -12.45
C SER A 39 -4.90 -16.57 -11.52
N ILE A 40 -5.48 -17.21 -10.53
CA ILE A 40 -6.33 -16.57 -9.51
C ILE A 40 -5.52 -15.97 -8.35
N PHE A 41 -4.21 -16.25 -8.29
CA PHE A 41 -3.37 -15.84 -7.18
C PHE A 41 -2.91 -14.39 -7.32
N GLU A 42 -2.48 -13.97 -8.51
CA GLU A 42 -1.97 -12.62 -8.74
C GLU A 42 -3.03 -11.53 -8.51
N PRO A 43 -4.28 -11.63 -9.00
CA PRO A 43 -5.32 -10.65 -8.69
C PRO A 43 -5.58 -10.53 -7.18
N ARG A 44 -5.54 -11.66 -6.46
CA ARG A 44 -5.71 -11.66 -4.99
C ARG A 44 -4.54 -11.00 -4.29
N GLN A 45 -3.32 -11.26 -4.74
CA GLN A 45 -2.11 -10.67 -4.19
C GLN A 45 -2.06 -9.17 -4.47
N HIS A 46 -2.39 -8.76 -5.70
CA HIS A 46 -2.51 -7.36 -6.09
C HIS A 46 -3.57 -6.63 -5.24
N ALA A 47 -4.74 -7.24 -5.06
CA ALA A 47 -5.79 -6.67 -4.22
C ALA A 47 -5.35 -6.47 -2.75
N ARG A 48 -4.57 -7.41 -2.18
CA ARG A 48 -4.04 -7.31 -0.83
C ARG A 48 -3.11 -6.11 -0.62
N GLN A 49 -2.37 -5.68 -1.64
CA GLN A 49 -1.51 -4.49 -1.55
C GLN A 49 -2.31 -3.24 -1.16
N SER A 50 -3.56 -3.13 -1.61
CA SER A 50 -4.44 -2.01 -1.28
C SER A 50 -4.70 -1.89 0.23
N ILE A 51 -4.70 -3.01 0.97
CA ILE A 51 -4.87 -3.03 2.43
C ILE A 51 -3.69 -2.35 3.11
N TYR A 52 -2.46 -2.66 2.66
CA TYR A 52 -1.26 -2.03 3.20
C TYR A 52 -1.26 -0.52 2.96
N ARG A 53 -1.67 -0.08 1.76
CA ARG A 53 -1.76 1.35 1.43
C ARG A 53 -2.74 2.08 2.34
N ALA A 54 -3.90 1.46 2.65
CA ALA A 54 -4.87 2.02 3.58
C ALA A 54 -4.28 2.18 4.99
N ILE A 55 -3.60 1.14 5.51
CA ILE A 55 -3.00 1.14 6.85
C ILE A 55 -1.87 2.16 6.97
N GLU A 56 -0.95 2.14 6.00
CA GLU A 56 0.25 2.98 5.99
C GLU A 56 -0.09 4.47 6.00
N ASN A 57 -1.11 4.86 5.25
CA ASN A 57 -1.47 6.26 5.07
C ASN A 57 -2.69 6.69 5.88
N ARG A 58 -3.38 5.74 6.56
CA ARG A 58 -4.65 5.99 7.28
C ARG A 58 -5.69 6.66 6.40
N LYS A 59 -5.80 6.19 5.17
CA LYS A 59 -6.76 6.67 4.16
C LYS A 59 -7.66 5.53 3.72
N THR A 60 -8.93 5.86 3.45
CA THR A 60 -9.84 4.93 2.79
C THR A 60 -9.32 4.62 1.39
N VAL A 61 -9.41 3.38 0.98
CA VAL A 61 -9.09 2.94 -0.39
C VAL A 61 -10.33 2.39 -1.06
N LEU A 62 -10.68 2.97 -2.19
CA LEU A 62 -11.68 2.47 -3.13
C LEU A 62 -10.95 1.80 -4.28
N ARG A 63 -10.99 0.49 -4.35
CA ARG A 63 -10.43 -0.27 -5.46
C ARG A 63 -11.55 -0.71 -6.39
N CYS A 64 -11.47 -0.30 -7.66
CA CYS A 64 -12.36 -0.74 -8.73
C CYS A 64 -11.55 -1.56 -9.74
N ALA A 65 -11.90 -2.82 -9.91
CA ALA A 65 -11.22 -3.75 -10.82
C ALA A 65 -12.22 -4.31 -11.83
N ASN A 66 -11.83 -4.36 -13.11
CA ASN A 66 -12.68 -4.86 -14.19
C ASN A 66 -12.95 -6.36 -14.08
N THR A 67 -11.92 -7.18 -13.85
CA THR A 67 -12.00 -8.65 -13.69
C THR A 67 -11.50 -9.13 -12.33
N GLY A 68 -10.79 -8.24 -11.62
CA GLY A 68 -10.21 -8.50 -10.31
C GLY A 68 -11.22 -8.38 -9.17
N ILE A 69 -10.71 -8.07 -7.99
CA ILE A 69 -11.51 -7.88 -6.78
C ILE A 69 -11.67 -6.39 -6.54
N SER A 70 -12.90 -5.88 -6.63
CA SER A 70 -13.23 -4.52 -6.18
C SER A 70 -13.43 -4.51 -4.67
N MET A 71 -12.97 -3.44 -3.99
CA MET A 71 -13.01 -3.37 -2.52
C MET A 71 -13.17 -1.96 -2.02
N VAL A 72 -13.83 -1.84 -0.87
CA VAL A 72 -13.78 -0.68 0.01
C VAL A 72 -13.00 -1.08 1.26
N ILE A 73 -11.91 -0.37 1.52
CA ILE A 73 -11.02 -0.64 2.65
C ILE A 73 -10.96 0.63 3.50
N ASP A 74 -11.22 0.48 4.80
CA ASP A 74 -11.16 1.61 5.72
C ASP A 74 -9.71 1.96 6.12
N PRO A 75 -9.47 3.10 6.78
CA PRO A 75 -8.13 3.52 7.20
C PRO A 75 -7.42 2.57 8.18
N SER A 76 -8.13 1.62 8.78
CA SER A 76 -7.54 0.58 9.64
C SER A 76 -7.08 -0.67 8.85
N GLY A 77 -7.39 -0.72 7.55
CA GLY A 77 -7.15 -1.88 6.70
C GLY A 77 -8.27 -2.91 6.71
N LYS A 78 -9.39 -2.63 7.39
CA LYS A 78 -10.54 -3.51 7.39
C LYS A 78 -11.30 -3.39 6.07
N ILE A 79 -11.53 -4.53 5.42
CA ILE A 79 -12.36 -4.59 4.23
C ILE A 79 -13.83 -4.44 4.65
N LYS A 80 -14.48 -3.36 4.21
CA LYS A 80 -15.91 -3.09 4.43
C LYS A 80 -16.78 -3.83 3.43
N HIS A 81 -16.36 -3.79 2.17
CA HIS A 81 -17.04 -4.45 1.05
C HIS A 81 -16.02 -5.02 0.09
N LYS A 82 -16.32 -6.13 -0.53
CA LYS A 82 -15.55 -6.71 -1.62
C LYS A 82 -16.44 -7.52 -2.56
N THR A 83 -16.10 -7.50 -3.84
CA THR A 83 -16.73 -8.38 -4.85
C THR A 83 -16.02 -9.74 -4.91
N ALA A 84 -16.64 -10.70 -5.54
CA ALA A 84 -15.95 -11.91 -5.99
C ALA A 84 -15.09 -11.60 -7.23
N LEU A 85 -14.20 -12.52 -7.58
CA LEU A 85 -13.39 -12.43 -8.79
C LEU A 85 -14.29 -12.68 -10.02
N ASN A 86 -14.08 -11.91 -11.10
CA ASN A 86 -14.83 -12.06 -12.36
C ASN A 86 -16.35 -11.91 -12.20
N THR A 87 -16.79 -11.05 -11.27
CA THR A 87 -18.21 -10.73 -11.11
C THR A 87 -18.48 -9.27 -11.42
N GLU A 88 -19.62 -9.02 -12.08
CA GLU A 88 -20.14 -7.69 -12.25
C GLU A 88 -20.96 -7.31 -11.00
N ASP A 89 -20.57 -6.24 -10.32
CA ASP A 89 -21.21 -5.82 -9.07
C ASP A 89 -21.06 -4.30 -8.86
N ILE A 90 -21.92 -3.75 -8.02
CA ILE A 90 -21.89 -2.33 -7.64
C ILE A 90 -21.76 -2.22 -6.11
N ILE A 91 -20.74 -1.48 -5.67
CA ILE A 91 -20.55 -1.18 -4.27
C ILE A 91 -20.86 0.31 -4.03
N THR A 92 -21.81 0.59 -3.17
CA THR A 92 -22.10 1.95 -2.68
C THR A 92 -21.60 2.09 -1.24
N THR A 93 -20.88 3.18 -0.96
CA THR A 93 -20.32 3.42 0.37
C THR A 93 -20.27 4.91 0.69
N PHE A 94 -20.17 5.21 1.99
CA PHE A 94 -19.90 6.55 2.47
C PHE A 94 -18.42 6.67 2.86
N ILE A 95 -17.81 7.79 2.49
CA ILE A 95 -16.43 8.11 2.81
C ILE A 95 -16.41 9.29 3.76
N THR A 96 -15.61 9.23 4.80
CA THR A 96 -15.36 10.33 5.72
C THR A 96 -14.05 11.01 5.35
N GLU A 97 -14.01 12.32 5.41
CA GLU A 97 -12.77 13.09 5.25
C GLU A 97 -11.71 12.66 6.27
N SER A 98 -10.48 12.59 5.84
CA SER A 98 -9.37 12.18 6.69
C SER A 98 -8.17 13.10 6.52
N ASN A 99 -7.89 13.92 7.52
CA ASN A 99 -6.71 14.78 7.59
C ASN A 99 -5.53 14.11 8.32
N THR A 100 -5.62 12.80 8.56
CA THR A 100 -4.57 12.08 9.28
C THR A 100 -3.33 11.93 8.42
N ILE A 101 -2.17 12.31 8.97
CA ILE A 101 -0.84 12.03 8.41
C ILE A 101 -0.13 11.10 9.39
N THR A 102 0.19 9.90 8.93
CA THR A 102 0.87 8.90 9.76
C THR A 102 2.37 9.20 9.88
N PHE A 103 3.04 8.55 10.85
CA PHE A 103 4.50 8.58 10.93
C PHE A 103 5.14 8.07 9.62
N TYR A 104 4.62 6.97 9.07
CA TYR A 104 5.08 6.44 7.79
C TYR A 104 4.86 7.43 6.64
N THR A 105 3.68 8.04 6.53
CA THR A 105 3.41 9.06 5.51
C THR A 105 4.41 10.20 5.60
N LYS A 106 4.76 10.65 6.81
CA LYS A 106 5.68 11.76 7.02
C LYS A 106 7.13 11.41 6.73
N TYR A 107 7.62 10.29 7.24
CA TYR A 107 9.05 9.95 7.28
C TYR A 107 9.44 8.79 6.35
N GLY A 108 8.49 7.98 5.88
CA GLY A 108 8.75 6.82 5.00
C GLY A 108 9.37 5.64 5.75
N ASN A 109 10.26 4.93 5.06
CA ASN A 109 10.85 3.67 5.50
C ASN A 109 12.00 3.83 6.51
N VAL A 110 11.83 4.65 7.56
CA VAL A 110 12.86 4.88 8.59
C VAL A 110 13.37 3.59 9.20
N PHE A 111 12.48 2.63 9.46
CA PHE A 111 12.86 1.34 10.03
C PHE A 111 13.80 0.55 9.10
N ALA A 112 13.55 0.54 7.79
CA ALA A 112 14.41 -0.13 6.83
C ALA A 112 15.80 0.48 6.78
N TYR A 113 15.91 1.82 6.80
CA TYR A 113 17.19 2.51 6.85
C TYR A 113 17.95 2.22 8.14
N LEU A 114 17.26 2.19 9.29
CA LEU A 114 17.86 1.86 10.58
C LEU A 114 18.45 0.43 10.57
N VAL A 115 17.67 -0.54 10.08
CA VAL A 115 18.15 -1.94 9.95
C VAL A 115 19.36 -2.02 9.03
N LEU A 116 19.34 -1.30 7.92
CA LEU A 116 20.44 -1.27 6.96
C LEU A 116 21.73 -0.71 7.60
N ILE A 117 21.63 0.39 8.35
CA ILE A 117 22.76 0.99 9.08
C ILE A 117 23.31 0.01 10.12
N ILE A 118 22.44 -0.60 10.94
CA ILE A 118 22.87 -1.58 11.95
C ILE A 118 23.59 -2.75 11.29
N THR A 119 23.05 -3.27 10.20
CA THR A 119 23.67 -4.39 9.44
C THR A 119 25.05 -4.00 8.92
N ALA A 120 25.19 -2.80 8.33
CA ALA A 120 26.46 -2.30 7.85
C ALA A 120 27.50 -2.19 8.97
N VAL A 121 27.11 -1.64 10.12
CA VAL A 121 27.99 -1.52 11.30
C VAL A 121 28.44 -2.88 11.81
N LEU A 122 27.53 -3.86 11.90
CA LEU A 122 27.86 -5.21 12.33
C LEU A 122 28.81 -5.92 11.36
N LEU A 123 28.63 -5.73 10.07
CA LEU A 123 29.54 -6.29 9.05
C LEU A 123 30.94 -5.68 9.19
N ILE A 124 31.05 -4.36 9.27
CA ILE A 124 32.36 -3.68 9.43
C ILE A 124 33.04 -4.16 10.73
N TYR A 125 32.31 -4.26 11.81
CA TYR A 125 32.85 -4.77 13.08
C TYR A 125 33.34 -6.22 12.95
N SER A 126 32.62 -7.08 12.26
CA SER A 126 32.99 -8.49 12.02
C SER A 126 34.28 -8.61 11.21
N PHE A 127 34.42 -7.81 10.14
CA PHE A 127 35.66 -7.77 9.34
C PHE A 127 36.87 -7.31 10.17
N TYR A 128 36.72 -6.22 10.91
CA TYR A 128 37.78 -5.69 11.77
C TYR A 128 38.24 -6.70 12.82
N LYS A 129 37.29 -7.41 13.47
CA LYS A 129 37.60 -8.42 14.47
C LYS A 129 38.32 -9.63 13.87
N ASN A 130 37.96 -10.04 12.64
CA ASN A 130 38.58 -11.18 11.98
C ASN A 130 40.03 -10.87 11.58
N GLU A 131 40.31 -9.68 11.11
CA GLU A 131 41.66 -9.23 10.76
C GLU A 131 42.60 -9.17 11.99
N LYS A 132 42.06 -8.81 13.16
CA LYS A 132 42.83 -8.75 14.40
C LYS A 132 43.14 -10.15 15.01
N ASN A 133 42.38 -11.17 14.64
CA ASN A 133 42.53 -12.54 15.14
C ASN A 133 43.29 -13.46 14.17
N SER A 134 43.66 -12.97 13.00
CA SER A 134 44.51 -13.63 12.00
C SER A 134 45.96 -13.13 12.10
#